data_ef1b2426eb75703356c2a8c3ba769afb
#
_entry.id   ef1b2426eb75703356c2a8c3ba769afb
#
_cell.length_a   1.000
_cell.length_b   1.000
_cell.length_c   1.000
_cell.angle_alpha   90.00
_cell.angle_beta   90.00
_cell.angle_gamma   90.00
#
_symmetry.space_group_name_H-M   'P 1'
#
loop_
_entity.id
_entity.type
_entity.pdbx_description
1 polymer ?
#
loop_
_entity_poly.entity_id
_entity_poly.type
_entity_poly.pdbx_seq_one_letter_code
_entity_poly.pdbx_strand_id
1 'polypeptide(L)'
;MGQLDRLRVWDDPAIRDGLAWYRDVAENRRPAKFRIAATVSTHLDPATASEEALWAELEQLTPGFLTRWEAIRAGAPLPQPSDGPSLLELCRELAYRMLAHCNFCPWDCRVDRRTGAKLGACKLASGARVSTYFHHTGEELFYRGTAGSGTIFFTSCNMRCAFCQNGDISTDKDNGEEVDARTLAAMAWMLHREGCHNINWVGGEVVIHLHAIVDAIALLGRGFIPSPAELQRARRTKSDRFFFFEEVAECADYDGGFNAPMLWNSNFFMTPESMKILRILTDAWLPDLKFGPGRCAMTLAKTPWYWETVTRNVARLKEWGEDFTIRHLVMPNHVECCTYPVLNWIAEHVPTAPVNIMAQFHPDNFCDPGSAKYRDKYAEIARRTTPLELNASWSRARELGLKFEMTTFERRDPFTMAAMFGV
;
A
#
# COMPACT_ATOMS: atom_id res chain seq x y z
N MET A 1 -23.72 12.84 -6.87
CA MET A 1 -23.36 11.56 -6.20
C MET A 1 -22.23 10.97 -7.02
N GLY A 2 -21.06 10.79 -6.42
CA GLY A 2 -19.87 10.28 -7.09
C GLY A 2 -20.04 8.84 -7.59
N GLN A 3 -19.09 8.36 -8.38
CA GLN A 3 -19.16 6.99 -8.92
C GLN A 3 -19.02 5.94 -7.82
N LEU A 4 -18.14 6.18 -6.82
CA LEU A 4 -17.97 5.28 -5.67
C LEU A 4 -19.19 5.27 -4.76
N ASP A 5 -19.89 6.40 -4.60
CA ASP A 5 -21.05 6.53 -3.73
C ASP A 5 -22.20 5.55 -4.09
N ARG A 6 -22.21 5.04 -5.31
CA ARG A 6 -23.21 4.08 -5.80
C ARG A 6 -22.93 2.64 -5.40
N LEU A 7 -21.75 2.34 -4.89
CA LEU A 7 -21.36 0.99 -4.50
C LEU A 7 -21.96 0.63 -3.13
N ARG A 8 -22.69 -0.48 -3.06
CA ARG A 8 -23.37 -0.96 -1.84
C ARG A 8 -22.42 -1.26 -0.68
N VAL A 9 -21.13 -1.45 -0.96
CA VAL A 9 -20.11 -1.66 0.09
C VAL A 9 -20.06 -0.50 1.09
N TRP A 10 -20.44 0.71 0.67
CA TRP A 10 -20.51 1.89 1.54
C TRP A 10 -21.74 1.93 2.45
N ASP A 11 -22.69 0.99 2.31
CA ASP A 11 -23.80 0.81 3.24
C ASP A 11 -23.32 0.17 4.55
N ASP A 12 -22.18 -0.55 4.51
CA ASP A 12 -21.55 -1.10 5.72
C ASP A 12 -20.93 0.03 6.57
N PRO A 13 -21.38 0.19 7.84
CA PRO A 13 -20.90 1.27 8.70
C PRO A 13 -19.38 1.21 8.96
N ALA A 14 -18.80 0.01 9.08
CA ALA A 14 -17.37 -0.13 9.35
C ALA A 14 -16.52 0.34 8.17
N ILE A 15 -16.94 0.07 6.94
CA ILE A 15 -16.27 0.55 5.73
C ILE A 15 -16.49 2.04 5.56
N ARG A 16 -17.74 2.50 5.67
CA ARG A 16 -18.09 3.92 5.50
C ARG A 16 -17.33 4.82 6.48
N ASP A 17 -17.30 4.43 7.75
CA ASP A 17 -16.71 5.24 8.82
C ASP A 17 -15.19 5.03 8.91
N GLY A 18 -14.71 3.81 8.62
CA GLY A 18 -13.27 3.46 8.65
C GLY A 18 -12.47 3.91 7.43
N LEU A 19 -13.14 4.29 6.31
CA LEU A 19 -12.52 4.74 5.06
C LEU A 19 -13.13 6.06 4.57
N ALA A 20 -13.61 6.90 5.48
CA ALA A 20 -14.31 8.14 5.15
C ALA A 20 -13.38 9.15 4.45
N TRP A 21 -12.14 9.29 4.92
CA TRP A 21 -11.14 10.16 4.29
C TRP A 21 -10.79 9.67 2.87
N TYR A 22 -10.45 8.38 2.75
CA TYR A 22 -10.15 7.75 1.45
C TYR A 22 -11.26 8.04 0.43
N ARG A 23 -12.53 7.79 0.82
CA ARG A 23 -13.69 8.01 -0.04
C ARG A 23 -13.82 9.47 -0.48
N ASP A 24 -13.63 10.41 0.45
CA ASP A 24 -13.73 11.83 0.14
C ASP A 24 -12.63 12.31 -0.82
N VAL A 25 -11.42 11.79 -0.69
CA VAL A 25 -10.33 12.09 -1.62
C VAL A 25 -10.58 11.45 -2.98
N ALA A 26 -10.98 10.18 -3.02
CA ALA A 26 -11.25 9.44 -4.26
C ALA A 26 -12.40 10.03 -5.09
N GLU A 27 -13.38 10.66 -4.42
CA GLU A 27 -14.50 11.38 -5.06
C GLU A 27 -14.21 12.87 -5.27
N ASN A 28 -12.97 13.32 -5.11
CA ASN A 28 -12.54 14.71 -5.22
C ASN A 28 -13.32 15.71 -4.33
N ARG A 29 -13.88 15.25 -3.21
CA ARG A 29 -14.48 16.12 -2.20
C ARG A 29 -13.46 16.77 -1.29
N ARG A 30 -12.29 16.14 -1.16
CA ARG A 30 -11.16 16.60 -0.35
C ARG A 30 -9.84 16.42 -1.11
N PRO A 31 -8.84 17.26 -0.85
CA PRO A 31 -7.49 17.08 -1.40
C PRO A 31 -6.76 15.91 -0.71
N ALA A 32 -5.97 15.15 -1.44
CA ALA A 32 -5.11 14.12 -0.88
C ALA A 32 -4.05 14.72 0.08
N LYS A 33 -3.56 13.92 1.03
CA LYS A 33 -2.59 14.36 2.05
C LYS A 33 -1.33 15.01 1.47
N PHE A 34 -0.81 14.49 0.37
CA PHE A 34 0.38 15.08 -0.27
C PHE A 34 0.15 16.53 -0.73
N ARG A 35 -1.08 16.87 -1.16
CA ARG A 35 -1.44 18.25 -1.50
C ARG A 35 -1.48 19.14 -0.26
N ILE A 36 -1.96 18.63 0.86
CA ILE A 36 -1.92 19.32 2.15
C ILE A 36 -0.48 19.51 2.59
N ALA A 37 0.38 18.50 2.46
CA ALA A 37 1.80 18.59 2.79
C ALA A 37 2.53 19.70 1.99
N ALA A 38 2.17 19.87 0.72
CA ALA A 38 2.71 20.94 -0.13
C ALA A 38 2.36 22.35 0.36
N THR A 39 1.35 22.52 1.24
CA THR A 39 0.97 23.82 1.83
C THR A 39 1.64 24.14 3.16
N VAL A 40 2.41 23.20 3.73
CA VAL A 40 3.11 23.36 5.01
C VAL A 40 4.57 23.69 4.72
N SER A 41 4.95 24.97 4.87
CA SER A 41 6.33 25.44 4.62
C SER A 41 7.30 24.85 5.64
N THR A 42 8.51 24.49 5.22
CA THR A 42 9.64 24.20 6.09
C THR A 42 10.52 25.44 6.25
N HIS A 43 11.15 25.59 7.42
CA HIS A 43 12.10 26.65 7.70
C HIS A 43 13.53 26.31 7.25
N LEU A 44 13.75 25.05 6.88
CA LEU A 44 15.05 24.56 6.42
C LEU A 44 15.08 24.52 4.89
N ASP A 45 16.29 24.62 4.34
CA ASP A 45 16.54 24.12 2.99
C ASP A 45 16.83 22.62 3.07
N PRO A 46 15.92 21.74 2.60
CA PRO A 46 16.09 20.29 2.75
C PRO A 46 17.36 19.76 2.08
N ALA A 47 17.83 20.39 1.01
CA ALA A 47 18.98 19.92 0.26
C ALA A 47 20.30 20.10 1.03
N THR A 48 20.39 21.11 1.89
CA THR A 48 21.65 21.47 2.60
C THR A 48 21.64 21.16 4.09
N ALA A 49 20.44 20.97 4.69
CA ALA A 49 20.31 20.64 6.11
C ALA A 49 20.87 19.25 6.46
N SER A 50 21.31 19.06 7.70
CA SER A 50 21.72 17.74 8.19
C SER A 50 20.50 16.81 8.35
N GLU A 51 20.74 15.49 8.31
CA GLU A 51 19.64 14.51 8.45
C GLU A 51 18.94 14.64 9.81
N GLU A 52 19.71 14.89 10.89
CA GLU A 52 19.14 15.11 12.22
C GLU A 52 18.24 16.36 12.26
N ALA A 53 18.66 17.44 11.60
CA ALA A 53 17.83 18.65 11.51
C ALA A 53 16.55 18.41 10.71
N LEU A 54 16.62 17.63 9.63
CA LEU A 54 15.44 17.26 8.83
C LEU A 54 14.44 16.41 9.65
N TRP A 55 14.92 15.43 10.43
CA TRP A 55 14.06 14.65 11.32
C TRP A 55 13.41 15.50 12.42
N ALA A 56 14.17 16.41 13.03
CA ALA A 56 13.64 17.35 14.03
C ALA A 56 12.57 18.26 13.43
N GLU A 57 12.80 18.79 12.23
CA GLU A 57 11.84 19.62 11.50
C GLU A 57 10.57 18.84 11.14
N LEU A 58 10.67 17.56 10.69
CA LEU A 58 9.52 16.71 10.45
C LEU A 58 8.66 16.55 11.71
N GLU A 59 9.30 16.31 12.86
CA GLU A 59 8.59 16.18 14.14
C GLU A 59 7.92 17.49 14.57
N GLN A 60 8.57 18.63 14.32
CA GLN A 60 8.03 19.95 14.64
C GLN A 60 6.85 20.31 13.74
N LEU A 61 6.91 20.01 12.43
CA LEU A 61 5.86 20.37 11.47
C LEU A 61 4.67 19.41 11.47
N THR A 62 4.86 18.17 11.88
CA THR A 62 3.80 17.13 11.87
C THR A 62 2.54 17.57 12.63
N PRO A 63 2.57 18.13 13.86
CA PRO A 63 1.36 18.59 14.55
C PRO A 63 0.58 19.66 13.76
N GLY A 64 1.28 20.61 13.15
CA GLY A 64 0.67 21.65 12.31
C GLY A 64 0.01 21.06 11.05
N PHE A 65 0.66 20.10 10.41
CA PHE A 65 0.09 19.34 9.30
C PHE A 65 -1.18 18.62 9.71
N LEU A 66 -1.17 17.89 10.85
CA LEU A 66 -2.33 17.15 11.34
C LEU A 66 -3.50 18.08 11.67
N THR A 67 -3.25 19.22 12.32
CA THR A 67 -4.28 20.23 12.58
C THR A 67 -4.91 20.73 11.28
N ARG A 68 -4.11 20.96 10.24
CA ARG A 68 -4.58 21.38 8.92
C ARG A 68 -5.39 20.27 8.24
N TRP A 69 -4.91 19.04 8.30
CA TRP A 69 -5.62 17.89 7.76
C TRP A 69 -7.00 17.72 8.42
N GLU A 70 -7.10 17.81 9.76
CA GLU A 70 -8.37 17.74 10.47
C GLU A 70 -9.31 18.90 10.10
N ALA A 71 -8.79 20.11 9.97
CA ALA A 71 -9.60 21.25 9.51
C ALA A 71 -10.15 21.03 8.09
N ILE A 72 -9.35 20.48 7.18
CA ILE A 72 -9.79 20.14 5.81
C ILE A 72 -10.79 18.99 5.82
N ARG A 73 -10.62 17.97 6.66
CA ARG A 73 -11.64 16.93 6.88
C ARG A 73 -12.98 17.55 7.32
N ALA A 74 -12.92 18.55 8.19
CA ALA A 74 -14.12 19.28 8.66
C ALA A 74 -14.70 20.28 7.64
N GLY A 75 -14.06 20.47 6.48
CA GLY A 75 -14.57 21.31 5.39
C GLY A 75 -13.82 22.60 5.13
N ALA A 76 -12.71 22.87 5.80
CA ALA A 76 -11.88 24.02 5.47
C ALA A 76 -11.29 23.90 4.05
N PRO A 77 -11.11 25.02 3.33
CA PRO A 77 -10.48 25.01 2.00
C PRO A 77 -9.00 24.65 2.08
N LEU A 78 -8.46 24.09 0.99
CA LEU A 78 -7.03 23.87 0.84
C LEU A 78 -6.31 25.22 0.71
N PRO A 79 -5.32 25.54 1.55
CA PRO A 79 -4.49 26.73 1.37
C PRO A 79 -3.64 26.63 0.11
N GLN A 80 -3.11 27.76 -0.35
CA GLN A 80 -2.16 27.76 -1.46
C GLN A 80 -0.90 26.97 -1.11
N PRO A 81 -0.30 26.26 -2.08
CA PRO A 81 1.00 25.63 -1.87
C PRO A 81 2.06 26.64 -1.44
N SER A 82 3.04 26.18 -0.68
CA SER A 82 4.20 27.00 -0.31
C SER A 82 5.00 27.41 -1.56
N ASP A 83 5.39 28.69 -1.64
CA ASP A 83 6.27 29.18 -2.70
C ASP A 83 7.71 28.62 -2.59
N GLY A 84 8.13 28.23 -1.38
CA GLY A 84 9.40 27.60 -1.08
C GLY A 84 9.28 26.11 -0.78
N PRO A 85 10.34 25.50 -0.21
CA PRO A 85 10.29 24.12 0.25
C PRO A 85 9.19 23.90 1.29
N SER A 86 8.54 22.75 1.21
CA SER A 86 7.44 22.35 2.07
C SER A 86 7.73 21.03 2.78
N LEU A 87 6.81 20.60 3.61
CA LEU A 87 6.83 19.28 4.25
C LEU A 87 6.95 18.15 3.23
N LEU A 88 6.48 18.35 2.00
CA LEU A 88 6.57 17.40 0.92
C LEU A 88 8.02 17.18 0.46
N GLU A 89 8.78 18.28 0.23
CA GLU A 89 10.21 18.21 -0.11
C GLU A 89 11.06 17.71 1.07
N LEU A 90 10.65 18.03 2.30
CA LEU A 90 11.29 17.52 3.50
C LEU A 90 11.19 15.96 3.55
N CYS A 91 9.99 15.42 3.36
CA CYS A 91 9.77 13.97 3.30
C CYS A 91 10.58 13.32 2.17
N ARG A 92 10.64 13.96 0.99
CA ARG A 92 11.44 13.50 -0.15
C ARG A 92 12.91 13.39 0.21
N GLU A 93 13.49 14.44 0.77
CA GLU A 93 14.91 14.46 1.13
C GLU A 93 15.23 13.44 2.21
N LEU A 94 14.40 13.32 3.26
CA LEU A 94 14.57 12.30 4.29
C LEU A 94 14.59 10.88 3.71
N ALA A 95 13.66 10.56 2.80
CA ALA A 95 13.66 9.25 2.15
C ALA A 95 14.94 8.98 1.34
N TYR A 96 15.51 10.00 0.71
CA TYR A 96 16.82 9.89 0.03
C TYR A 96 17.99 9.74 1.00
N ARG A 97 17.99 10.46 2.14
CA ARG A 97 19.02 10.32 3.18
C ARG A 97 19.06 8.91 3.76
N MET A 98 17.88 8.31 4.00
CA MET A 98 17.79 6.92 4.45
C MET A 98 18.45 5.90 3.51
N LEU A 99 18.65 6.19 2.21
CA LEU A 99 19.39 5.31 1.30
C LEU A 99 20.88 5.19 1.66
N ALA A 100 21.47 6.21 2.28
CA ALA A 100 22.88 6.23 2.63
C ALA A 100 23.27 5.17 3.69
N HIS A 101 22.30 4.80 4.51
CA HIS A 101 22.48 3.81 5.61
C HIS A 101 21.24 2.90 5.75
N CYS A 102 20.63 2.52 4.66
CA CYS A 102 19.35 1.86 4.44
C CYS A 102 18.70 1.24 5.69
N ASN A 103 17.67 1.92 6.19
CA ASN A 103 16.86 1.53 7.34
C ASN A 103 15.35 1.55 7.04
N PHE A 104 14.91 1.37 5.79
CA PHE A 104 13.48 1.39 5.43
C PHE A 104 12.66 0.29 6.12
N CYS A 105 13.29 -0.83 6.46
CA CYS A 105 12.64 -1.96 7.10
C CYS A 105 13.50 -2.50 8.25
N PRO A 106 12.94 -3.34 9.16
CA PRO A 106 13.64 -3.84 10.35
C PRO A 106 14.87 -4.70 10.10
N TRP A 107 15.20 -5.03 8.85
CA TRP A 107 16.50 -5.60 8.52
C TRP A 107 17.65 -4.65 8.86
N ASP A 108 17.39 -3.34 8.90
CA ASP A 108 18.38 -2.31 9.23
C ASP A 108 19.76 -2.61 8.62
N CYS A 109 19.77 -2.78 7.30
CA CYS A 109 20.93 -3.29 6.58
C CYS A 109 22.13 -2.34 6.65
N ARG A 110 21.92 -1.04 6.90
CA ARG A 110 22.91 0.04 6.97
C ARG A 110 23.87 0.09 5.76
N VAL A 111 23.44 -0.45 4.63
CA VAL A 111 24.19 -0.36 3.37
C VAL A 111 23.91 0.98 2.71
N ASP A 112 24.93 1.56 2.07
CA ASP A 112 24.72 2.71 1.19
C ASP A 112 24.20 2.21 -0.17
N ARG A 113 22.89 2.32 -0.36
CA ARG A 113 22.24 1.90 -1.60
C ARG A 113 22.50 2.84 -2.76
N ARG A 114 22.97 4.07 -2.51
CA ARG A 114 23.29 5.06 -3.56
C ARG A 114 24.47 4.60 -4.39
N THR A 115 25.45 4.00 -3.75
CA THR A 115 26.65 3.48 -4.44
C THR A 115 26.41 2.13 -5.09
N GLY A 116 25.49 1.32 -4.57
CA GLY A 116 25.25 -0.04 -5.03
C GLY A 116 26.40 -1.03 -4.77
N ALA A 117 27.46 -0.61 -4.07
CA ALA A 117 28.64 -1.44 -3.80
C ALA A 117 28.32 -2.65 -2.92
N LYS A 118 27.36 -2.50 -1.99
CA LYS A 118 26.87 -3.58 -1.14
C LYS A 118 25.36 -3.55 -1.12
N LEU A 119 24.73 -4.70 -1.31
CA LEU A 119 23.28 -4.84 -1.33
C LEU A 119 22.77 -5.41 0.00
N GLY A 120 21.59 -4.90 0.43
CA GLY A 120 20.89 -5.40 1.61
C GLY A 120 20.00 -6.62 1.32
N ALA A 121 19.11 -6.94 2.26
CA ALA A 121 18.18 -8.09 2.17
C ALA A 121 17.31 -8.06 0.91
N CYS A 122 16.88 -6.89 0.45
CA CYS A 122 16.08 -6.72 -0.77
C CYS A 122 16.89 -6.80 -2.08
N LYS A 123 18.22 -6.80 -2.02
CA LYS A 123 19.13 -6.87 -3.17
C LYS A 123 19.01 -5.70 -4.17
N LEU A 124 18.55 -4.54 -3.71
CA LEU A 124 18.42 -3.33 -4.53
C LEU A 124 19.49 -2.29 -4.20
N ALA A 125 19.95 -1.59 -5.23
CA ALA A 125 20.63 -0.30 -5.13
C ALA A 125 19.58 0.84 -5.06
N SER A 126 19.90 2.05 -5.52
CA SER A 126 19.01 3.21 -5.49
C SER A 126 17.90 3.17 -6.55
N GLY A 127 18.06 2.40 -7.63
CA GLY A 127 17.06 2.33 -8.70
C GLY A 127 15.74 1.70 -8.21
N ALA A 128 14.62 2.34 -8.50
CA ALA A 128 13.31 1.71 -8.34
C ALA A 128 13.00 0.82 -9.54
N ARG A 129 12.39 -0.33 -9.32
CA ARG A 129 12.10 -1.29 -10.40
C ARG A 129 10.62 -1.66 -10.41
N VAL A 130 9.96 -1.39 -11.53
CA VAL A 130 8.54 -1.68 -11.76
C VAL A 130 8.40 -2.85 -12.71
N SER A 131 7.65 -3.87 -12.30
CA SER A 131 7.32 -5.01 -13.16
C SER A 131 6.22 -4.62 -14.14
N THR A 132 5.12 -4.08 -13.62
CA THR A 132 3.97 -3.68 -14.43
C THR A 132 3.08 -2.70 -13.67
N TYR A 133 2.20 -2.00 -14.40
CA TYR A 133 1.11 -1.22 -13.80
C TYR A 133 -0.15 -1.35 -14.65
N PHE A 134 -1.32 -1.32 -14.00
CA PHE A 134 -2.60 -1.56 -14.65
C PHE A 134 -3.79 -1.21 -13.74
N HIS A 135 -5.00 -1.28 -14.30
CA HIS A 135 -6.28 -1.19 -13.58
C HIS A 135 -6.57 -2.51 -12.88
N HIS A 136 -6.28 -2.61 -11.58
CA HIS A 136 -6.44 -3.84 -10.83
C HIS A 136 -7.88 -4.04 -10.35
N THR A 137 -8.60 -4.96 -10.98
CA THR A 137 -10.00 -5.31 -10.64
C THR A 137 -10.12 -6.35 -9.53
N GLY A 138 -9.00 -6.86 -9.06
CA GLY A 138 -8.93 -7.88 -7.99
C GLY A 138 -8.82 -7.33 -6.57
N GLU A 139 -8.74 -6.00 -6.37
CA GLU A 139 -8.75 -5.38 -5.04
C GLU A 139 -10.13 -5.42 -4.39
N GLU A 140 -10.25 -5.04 -3.12
CA GLU A 140 -11.51 -4.83 -2.43
C GLU A 140 -12.37 -3.80 -3.18
N LEU A 141 -13.68 -3.99 -3.20
CA LEU A 141 -14.61 -3.20 -4.01
C LEU A 141 -14.49 -1.69 -3.77
N PHE A 142 -14.30 -1.27 -2.52
CA PHE A 142 -14.13 0.13 -2.18
C PHE A 142 -12.80 0.73 -2.67
N TYR A 143 -11.75 -0.07 -2.88
CA TYR A 143 -10.48 0.38 -3.48
C TYR A 143 -10.51 0.31 -5.00
N ARG A 144 -11.02 -0.77 -5.59
CA ARG A 144 -11.06 -0.91 -7.04
C ARG A 144 -12.12 -0.04 -7.71
N GLY A 145 -13.18 0.31 -6.97
CA GLY A 145 -14.26 1.10 -7.51
C GLY A 145 -14.86 0.49 -8.79
N THR A 146 -15.20 1.35 -9.74
CA THR A 146 -15.78 0.96 -11.04
C THR A 146 -14.74 0.78 -12.15
N ALA A 147 -13.55 1.39 -12.00
CA ALA A 147 -12.50 1.42 -13.03
C ALA A 147 -11.23 0.62 -12.67
N GLY A 148 -11.24 -0.07 -11.54
CA GLY A 148 -10.06 -0.73 -11.00
C GLY A 148 -9.22 0.19 -10.10
N SER A 149 -8.42 -0.41 -9.23
CA SER A 149 -7.40 0.27 -8.45
C SER A 149 -6.20 0.57 -9.34
N GLY A 150 -5.70 1.80 -9.33
CA GLY A 150 -4.55 2.23 -10.14
C GLY A 150 -3.26 1.67 -9.59
N THR A 151 -2.92 0.45 -9.95
CA THR A 151 -1.93 -0.37 -9.27
C THR A 151 -0.59 -0.37 -9.99
N ILE A 152 0.50 -0.07 -9.26
CA ILE A 152 1.89 -0.11 -9.73
C ILE A 152 2.63 -1.20 -8.96
N PHE A 153 3.05 -2.27 -9.67
CA PHE A 153 3.73 -3.43 -9.10
C PHE A 153 5.25 -3.30 -9.16
N PHE A 154 5.87 -3.22 -7.98
CA PHE A 154 7.33 -3.19 -7.84
C PHE A 154 7.92 -4.60 -7.75
N THR A 155 9.18 -4.75 -8.17
CA THR A 155 9.94 -6.00 -8.00
C THR A 155 10.65 -6.04 -6.66
N SER A 156 11.14 -7.23 -6.30
CA SER A 156 11.86 -7.50 -5.06
C SER A 156 11.00 -7.36 -3.80
N CYS A 157 11.49 -7.90 -2.69
CA CYS A 157 10.79 -7.88 -1.39
C CYS A 157 11.81 -7.95 -0.26
N ASN A 158 11.46 -7.41 0.90
CA ASN A 158 12.20 -7.56 2.15
C ASN A 158 11.84 -8.84 2.92
N MET A 159 10.79 -9.56 2.51
CA MET A 159 10.41 -10.89 2.98
C MET A 159 10.72 -11.97 1.93
N ARG A 160 10.61 -13.24 2.33
CA ARG A 160 10.84 -14.42 1.44
C ARG A 160 9.75 -15.45 1.65
N CYS A 161 8.48 -15.02 1.47
CA CYS A 161 7.33 -15.90 1.66
C CYS A 161 7.40 -17.10 0.71
N ALA A 162 7.34 -18.32 1.27
CA ALA A 162 7.40 -19.55 0.50
C ALA A 162 6.20 -19.70 -0.44
N PHE A 163 5.05 -19.10 -0.08
CA PHE A 163 3.77 -19.14 -0.77
C PHE A 163 3.45 -17.86 -1.56
N CYS A 164 4.46 -17.06 -1.90
CA CYS A 164 4.21 -15.77 -2.54
C CYS A 164 3.56 -15.93 -3.91
N GLN A 165 2.32 -15.43 -4.06
CA GLN A 165 1.58 -15.43 -5.32
C GLN A 165 2.25 -14.57 -6.40
N ASN A 166 3.02 -13.55 -5.96
CA ASN A 166 3.84 -12.71 -6.82
C ASN A 166 5.32 -13.16 -6.76
N GLY A 167 5.57 -14.47 -6.66
CA GLY A 167 6.91 -15.03 -6.47
C GLY A 167 7.87 -14.78 -7.63
N ASP A 168 7.36 -14.53 -8.81
CA ASP A 168 8.10 -14.17 -10.02
C ASP A 168 8.76 -12.79 -9.90
N ILE A 169 8.05 -11.80 -9.35
CA ILE A 169 8.56 -10.44 -9.17
C ILE A 169 9.21 -10.22 -7.79
N SER A 170 8.68 -10.85 -6.73
CA SER A 170 9.18 -10.64 -5.36
C SER A 170 10.52 -11.30 -5.10
N THR A 171 10.85 -12.38 -5.81
CA THR A 171 12.12 -13.11 -5.67
C THR A 171 13.15 -12.76 -6.74
N ASP A 172 12.73 -12.15 -7.83
CA ASP A 172 13.58 -11.69 -8.92
C ASP A 172 13.50 -10.17 -9.06
N LYS A 173 14.59 -9.47 -8.66
CA LYS A 173 14.69 -8.02 -8.79
C LYS A 173 14.73 -7.55 -10.25
N ASP A 174 15.14 -8.42 -11.16
CA ASP A 174 15.34 -8.11 -12.58
C ASP A 174 14.10 -8.37 -13.43
N ASN A 175 13.03 -8.92 -12.82
CA ASN A 175 11.71 -9.05 -13.47
C ASN A 175 10.94 -7.71 -13.45
N GLY A 176 11.50 -6.70 -14.05
CA GLY A 176 10.94 -5.36 -14.20
C GLY A 176 11.97 -4.36 -14.70
N GLU A 177 11.50 -3.21 -15.13
CA GLU A 177 12.34 -2.10 -15.62
C GLU A 177 12.73 -1.16 -14.49
N GLU A 178 13.95 -0.64 -14.55
CA GLU A 178 14.39 0.44 -13.69
C GLU A 178 13.75 1.76 -14.14
N VAL A 179 13.15 2.47 -13.20
CA VAL A 179 12.42 3.71 -13.47
C VAL A 179 12.84 4.81 -12.50
N ASP A 180 12.82 6.04 -13.01
CA ASP A 180 13.01 7.25 -12.20
C ASP A 180 11.66 7.74 -11.63
N ALA A 181 11.72 8.70 -10.72
CA ALA A 181 10.54 9.27 -10.07
C ALA A 181 9.59 9.95 -11.07
N ARG A 182 10.12 10.54 -12.15
CA ARG A 182 9.28 11.18 -13.18
C ARG A 182 8.49 10.15 -13.97
N THR A 183 9.09 9.00 -14.26
CA THR A 183 8.41 7.86 -14.91
C THR A 183 7.34 7.27 -13.98
N LEU A 184 7.63 7.13 -12.68
CA LEU A 184 6.62 6.71 -11.69
C LEU A 184 5.45 7.69 -11.58
N ALA A 185 5.75 9.00 -11.54
CA ALA A 185 4.71 10.03 -11.53
C ALA A 185 3.87 9.99 -12.83
N ALA A 186 4.49 9.72 -13.99
CA ALA A 186 3.78 9.55 -15.26
C ALA A 186 2.85 8.31 -15.23
N MET A 187 3.27 7.19 -14.65
CA MET A 187 2.41 6.00 -14.47
C MET A 187 1.19 6.32 -13.61
N ALA A 188 1.40 6.96 -12.46
CA ALA A 188 0.31 7.37 -11.56
C ALA A 188 -0.64 8.35 -12.26
N TRP A 189 -0.09 9.33 -12.99
CA TRP A 189 -0.86 10.30 -13.77
C TRP A 189 -1.73 9.60 -14.83
N MET A 190 -1.17 8.63 -15.57
CA MET A 190 -1.90 7.87 -16.59
C MET A 190 -3.06 7.08 -15.96
N LEU A 191 -2.80 6.30 -14.92
CA LEU A 191 -3.83 5.52 -14.21
C LEU A 191 -5.00 6.40 -13.74
N HIS A 192 -4.67 7.57 -13.17
CA HIS A 192 -5.69 8.51 -12.74
C HIS A 192 -6.49 9.06 -13.93
N ARG A 193 -5.83 9.47 -15.02
CA ARG A 193 -6.49 9.95 -16.23
C ARG A 193 -7.33 8.89 -16.95
N GLU A 194 -7.01 7.63 -16.75
CA GLU A 194 -7.78 6.49 -17.24
C GLU A 194 -8.95 6.10 -16.31
N GLY A 195 -9.18 6.84 -15.23
CA GLY A 195 -10.34 6.71 -14.35
C GLY A 195 -10.12 5.94 -13.05
N CYS A 196 -8.88 5.53 -12.73
CA CYS A 196 -8.61 4.92 -11.42
C CYS A 196 -8.81 5.93 -10.30
N HIS A 197 -9.55 5.52 -9.26
CA HIS A 197 -9.88 6.37 -8.12
C HIS A 197 -8.75 6.54 -7.11
N ASN A 198 -7.72 5.71 -7.17
CA ASN A 198 -6.54 5.75 -6.29
C ASN A 198 -5.26 5.41 -7.06
N ILE A 199 -4.12 5.66 -6.42
CA ILE A 199 -2.84 5.10 -6.81
C ILE A 199 -2.41 4.10 -5.75
N ASN A 200 -2.36 2.83 -6.13
CA ASN A 200 -2.04 1.69 -5.27
C ASN A 200 -0.58 1.28 -5.46
N TRP A 201 0.26 1.63 -4.49
CA TRP A 201 1.66 1.24 -4.45
C TRP A 201 1.77 -0.17 -3.87
N VAL A 202 2.20 -1.15 -4.67
CA VAL A 202 2.20 -2.57 -4.31
C VAL A 202 3.32 -3.34 -5.04
N GLY A 203 3.38 -4.64 -4.89
CA GLY A 203 4.26 -5.52 -5.65
C GLY A 203 4.94 -6.58 -4.81
N GLY A 204 6.25 -6.69 -4.90
CA GLY A 204 7.04 -7.46 -3.96
C GLY A 204 6.94 -6.84 -2.57
N GLU A 205 7.56 -5.67 -2.39
CA GLU A 205 7.34 -4.81 -1.22
C GLU A 205 7.66 -3.36 -1.56
N VAL A 206 6.73 -2.46 -1.27
CA VAL A 206 6.82 -1.04 -1.65
C VAL A 206 7.78 -0.24 -0.80
N VAL A 207 7.92 -0.55 0.49
CA VAL A 207 8.78 0.23 1.39
C VAL A 207 10.25 0.26 0.95
N ILE A 208 10.70 -0.78 0.26
CA ILE A 208 12.09 -0.81 -0.24
C ILE A 208 12.33 0.16 -1.41
N HIS A 209 11.24 0.74 -1.96
CA HIS A 209 11.24 1.77 -3.02
C HIS A 209 10.77 3.14 -2.51
N LEU A 210 10.65 3.32 -1.18
CA LEU A 210 10.08 4.50 -0.52
C LEU A 210 10.59 5.82 -1.12
N HIS A 211 11.90 5.98 -1.29
CA HIS A 211 12.52 7.20 -1.81
C HIS A 211 11.98 7.60 -3.19
N ALA A 212 11.85 6.66 -4.11
CA ALA A 212 11.37 6.95 -5.47
C ALA A 212 9.86 7.22 -5.51
N ILE A 213 9.09 6.51 -4.65
CA ILE A 213 7.65 6.73 -4.52
C ILE A 213 7.38 8.13 -3.92
N VAL A 214 8.10 8.50 -2.86
CA VAL A 214 7.95 9.82 -2.23
C VAL A 214 8.35 10.94 -3.20
N ASP A 215 9.40 10.74 -3.99
CA ASP A 215 9.80 11.71 -5.03
C ASP A 215 8.74 11.84 -6.14
N ALA A 216 8.14 10.73 -6.59
CA ALA A 216 7.04 10.75 -7.55
C ALA A 216 5.80 11.48 -7.00
N ILE A 217 5.45 11.22 -5.72
CA ILE A 217 4.35 11.93 -5.05
C ILE A 217 4.66 13.43 -4.93
N ALA A 218 5.91 13.79 -4.63
CA ALA A 218 6.33 15.19 -4.55
C ALA A 218 6.18 15.91 -5.91
N LEU A 219 6.55 15.26 -7.00
CA LEU A 219 6.32 15.79 -8.36
C LEU A 219 4.82 16.03 -8.62
N LEU A 220 3.97 15.06 -8.33
CA LEU A 220 2.51 15.17 -8.50
C LEU A 220 1.93 16.31 -7.66
N GLY A 221 2.40 16.47 -6.42
CA GLY A 221 1.99 17.52 -5.50
C GLY A 221 2.40 18.95 -5.96
N ARG A 222 3.40 19.05 -6.83
CA ARG A 222 3.85 20.30 -7.45
C ARG A 222 3.27 20.51 -8.87
N GLY A 223 2.23 19.77 -9.24
CA GLY A 223 1.54 19.95 -10.51
C GLY A 223 2.30 19.37 -11.71
N PHE A 224 3.03 18.28 -11.50
CA PHE A 224 3.71 17.56 -12.58
C PHE A 224 2.75 17.14 -13.68
N ILE A 225 3.09 17.50 -14.91
CA ILE A 225 2.45 17.04 -16.14
C ILE A 225 3.50 16.29 -16.94
N PRO A 226 3.29 15.00 -17.27
CA PRO A 226 4.29 14.21 -17.97
C PRO A 226 4.48 14.67 -19.40
N SER A 227 5.74 14.73 -19.84
CA SER A 227 6.10 14.96 -21.24
C SER A 227 5.78 13.72 -22.09
N PRO A 228 5.70 13.85 -23.45
CA PRO A 228 5.52 12.71 -24.33
C PRO A 228 6.59 11.60 -24.15
N ALA A 229 7.83 11.99 -23.83
CA ALA A 229 8.91 11.03 -23.61
C ALA A 229 8.73 10.24 -22.30
N GLU A 230 8.23 10.87 -21.24
CA GLU A 230 7.91 10.21 -19.96
C GLU A 230 6.72 9.27 -20.12
N LEU A 231 5.67 9.69 -20.81
CA LEU A 231 4.53 8.83 -21.16
C LEU A 231 4.97 7.61 -21.98
N GLN A 232 5.87 7.79 -22.96
CA GLN A 232 6.39 6.68 -23.75
C GLN A 232 7.20 5.70 -22.89
N ARG A 233 8.02 6.19 -21.96
CA ARG A 233 8.75 5.33 -21.01
C ARG A 233 7.80 4.59 -20.09
N ALA A 234 6.83 5.27 -19.52
CA ALA A 234 5.84 4.65 -18.64
C ALA A 234 5.09 3.50 -19.34
N ARG A 235 4.71 3.67 -20.61
CA ARG A 235 3.97 2.63 -21.38
C ARG A 235 4.73 1.31 -21.56
N ARG A 236 6.05 1.26 -21.38
CA ARG A 236 6.83 0.01 -21.53
C ARG A 236 6.42 -1.07 -20.55
N THR A 237 6.04 -0.67 -19.32
CA THR A 237 5.63 -1.59 -18.24
C THR A 237 4.11 -1.64 -18.05
N LYS A 238 3.34 -0.93 -18.87
CA LYS A 238 1.87 -0.97 -18.83
C LYS A 238 1.36 -2.33 -19.29
N SER A 239 0.40 -2.87 -18.53
CA SER A 239 -0.32 -4.07 -18.91
C SER A 239 -1.80 -3.77 -19.11
N ASP A 240 -2.32 -4.09 -20.28
CA ASP A 240 -3.75 -3.99 -20.60
C ASP A 240 -4.50 -5.29 -20.32
N ARG A 241 -3.79 -6.33 -19.76
CA ARG A 241 -4.34 -7.65 -19.50
C ARG A 241 -5.61 -7.65 -18.64
N PHE A 242 -5.72 -6.66 -17.74
CA PHE A 242 -6.81 -6.55 -16.78
C PHE A 242 -7.74 -5.35 -17.06
N PHE A 243 -7.62 -4.77 -18.24
CA PHE A 243 -8.49 -3.68 -18.64
C PHE A 243 -9.72 -4.26 -19.36
N PHE A 244 -10.87 -4.19 -18.70
CA PHE A 244 -12.13 -4.74 -19.21
C PHE A 244 -13.14 -3.65 -19.59
N PHE A 245 -12.76 -2.38 -19.55
CA PHE A 245 -13.65 -1.27 -19.83
C PHE A 245 -13.31 -0.65 -21.18
N GLU A 246 -14.29 -0.57 -22.08
CA GLU A 246 -14.11 0.07 -23.38
C GLU A 246 -14.01 1.58 -23.28
N GLU A 247 -14.72 2.18 -22.29
CA GLU A 247 -14.65 3.59 -21.99
C GLU A 247 -14.67 3.81 -20.48
N VAL A 248 -13.65 4.48 -19.95
CA VAL A 248 -13.58 4.91 -18.57
C VAL A 248 -13.55 6.44 -18.54
N ALA A 249 -14.49 7.04 -17.83
CA ALA A 249 -14.48 8.48 -17.62
C ALA A 249 -13.23 8.89 -16.83
N GLU A 250 -12.53 9.91 -17.29
CA GLU A 250 -11.43 10.51 -16.54
C GLU A 250 -11.89 10.95 -15.16
N CYS A 251 -11.05 10.71 -14.14
CA CYS A 251 -11.29 11.26 -12.82
C CYS A 251 -11.13 12.78 -12.86
N ALA A 252 -12.07 13.50 -12.25
CA ALA A 252 -11.96 14.93 -12.10
C ALA A 252 -10.80 15.29 -11.16
N ASP A 253 -10.03 16.30 -11.51
CA ASP A 253 -9.00 16.86 -10.63
C ASP A 253 -9.64 17.71 -9.52
N TYR A 254 -8.98 17.81 -8.38
CA TYR A 254 -9.36 18.75 -7.33
C TYR A 254 -8.69 20.11 -7.60
N ASP A 255 -9.48 21.18 -7.72
CA ASP A 255 -8.99 22.52 -8.07
C ASP A 255 -8.02 22.56 -9.26
N GLY A 256 -8.30 21.75 -10.30
CA GLY A 256 -7.51 21.69 -11.52
C GLY A 256 -6.15 21.01 -11.40
N GLY A 257 -5.83 20.41 -10.24
CA GLY A 257 -4.58 19.68 -10.02
C GLY A 257 -4.81 18.20 -9.76
N PHE A 258 -3.81 17.37 -10.06
CA PHE A 258 -3.84 15.93 -9.80
C PHE A 258 -4.24 15.64 -8.34
N ASN A 259 -5.25 14.79 -8.17
CA ASN A 259 -5.77 14.43 -6.86
C ASN A 259 -6.25 12.97 -6.86
N ALA A 260 -5.44 12.09 -6.34
CA ALA A 260 -5.81 10.69 -6.12
C ALA A 260 -5.32 10.26 -4.75
N PRO A 261 -6.09 9.49 -3.97
CA PRO A 261 -5.60 8.96 -2.70
C PRO A 261 -4.44 8.01 -2.95
N MET A 262 -3.38 8.16 -2.15
CA MET A 262 -2.24 7.25 -2.12
C MET A 262 -2.58 6.07 -1.23
N LEU A 263 -2.73 4.88 -1.83
CA LEU A 263 -2.97 3.62 -1.14
C LEU A 263 -1.65 2.88 -0.93
N TRP A 264 -1.30 2.61 0.33
CA TRP A 264 -0.08 1.89 0.72
C TRP A 264 -0.38 0.41 1.00
N ASN A 265 -0.14 -0.45 0.02
CA ASN A 265 -0.42 -1.89 0.05
C ASN A 265 0.88 -2.66 0.30
N SER A 266 1.09 -3.10 1.54
CA SER A 266 2.40 -3.53 2.04
C SER A 266 2.29 -4.71 3.01
N ASN A 267 3.38 -5.48 3.12
CA ASN A 267 3.53 -6.48 4.17
C ASN A 267 3.76 -5.87 5.57
N PHE A 268 3.83 -4.57 5.67
CA PHE A 268 3.94 -3.76 6.87
C PHE A 268 5.21 -3.99 7.72
N PHE A 269 6.17 -4.73 7.21
CA PHE A 269 7.47 -4.92 7.84
C PHE A 269 8.37 -3.70 7.57
N MET A 270 8.00 -2.57 8.21
CA MET A 270 8.56 -1.23 8.03
C MET A 270 9.09 -0.65 9.35
N THR A 271 10.08 0.26 9.26
CA THR A 271 10.58 0.99 10.42
C THR A 271 9.66 2.14 10.84
N PRO A 272 9.79 2.64 12.09
CA PRO A 272 9.09 3.85 12.52
C PRO A 272 9.40 5.07 11.67
N GLU A 273 10.63 5.22 11.15
CA GLU A 273 11.06 6.30 10.27
C GLU A 273 10.26 6.28 8.96
N SER A 274 10.18 5.10 8.31
CA SER A 274 9.35 4.94 7.11
C SER A 274 7.88 5.26 7.37
N MET A 275 7.34 4.82 8.52
CA MET A 275 5.97 5.10 8.92
C MET A 275 5.72 6.60 9.13
N LYS A 276 6.67 7.35 9.73
CA LYS A 276 6.55 8.80 9.94
C LYS A 276 6.44 9.56 8.61
N ILE A 277 7.30 9.25 7.64
CA ILE A 277 7.25 9.85 6.30
C ILE A 277 5.91 9.52 5.61
N LEU A 278 5.53 8.23 5.61
CA LEU A 278 4.32 7.78 4.95
C LEU A 278 3.04 8.34 5.56
N ARG A 279 3.00 8.62 6.86
CA ARG A 279 1.86 9.27 7.52
C ARG A 279 1.46 10.59 6.87
N ILE A 280 2.44 11.34 6.37
CA ILE A 280 2.23 12.63 5.72
C ILE A 280 1.63 12.49 4.31
N LEU A 281 1.84 11.35 3.66
CA LEU A 281 1.60 11.17 2.22
C LEU A 281 0.51 10.15 1.88
N THR A 282 0.22 9.23 2.80
CA THR A 282 -0.68 8.08 2.56
C THR A 282 -2.09 8.43 3.00
N ASP A 283 -3.07 8.21 2.14
CA ASP A 283 -4.49 8.46 2.41
C ASP A 283 -5.23 7.22 2.90
N ALA A 284 -4.80 6.03 2.48
CA ALA A 284 -5.33 4.76 2.95
C ALA A 284 -4.25 3.70 3.03
N TRP A 285 -4.39 2.79 4.00
CA TRP A 285 -3.39 1.76 4.25
C TRP A 285 -4.01 0.37 4.13
N LEU A 286 -3.24 -0.54 3.54
CA LEU A 286 -3.67 -1.92 3.31
C LEU A 286 -2.61 -2.90 3.84
N PRO A 287 -2.50 -3.01 5.20
CA PRO A 287 -1.55 -3.91 5.84
C PRO A 287 -1.91 -5.37 5.68
N ASP A 288 -0.92 -6.18 5.31
CA ASP A 288 -0.98 -7.63 5.41
C ASP A 288 -0.56 -8.10 6.80
N LEU A 289 -1.47 -8.65 7.59
CA LEU A 289 -1.17 -9.31 8.87
C LEU A 289 -1.26 -10.83 8.69
N LYS A 290 -0.17 -11.45 8.19
CA LYS A 290 -0.16 -12.83 7.70
C LYS A 290 0.10 -13.90 8.77
N PHE A 291 0.93 -13.61 9.76
CA PHE A 291 1.43 -14.59 10.73
C PHE A 291 1.10 -14.18 12.15
N GLY A 292 0.83 -15.18 13.00
CA GLY A 292 0.72 -15.03 14.44
C GLY A 292 2.09 -14.89 15.13
N PRO A 293 2.09 -14.75 16.48
CA PRO A 293 3.31 -14.76 17.26
C PRO A 293 3.96 -16.15 17.20
N GLY A 294 5.27 -16.21 17.14
CA GLY A 294 6.00 -17.47 17.09
C GLY A 294 6.86 -17.63 15.85
N ARG A 295 7.06 -18.87 15.41
CA ARG A 295 8.10 -19.18 14.43
C ARG A 295 7.62 -19.18 12.97
N CYS A 296 6.32 -19.08 12.70
CA CYS A 296 5.77 -19.22 11.34
C CYS A 296 6.33 -18.19 10.37
N ALA A 297 6.45 -16.92 10.76
CA ALA A 297 7.04 -15.89 9.93
C ALA A 297 8.52 -16.20 9.58
N MET A 298 9.28 -16.72 10.56
CA MET A 298 10.67 -17.10 10.34
C MET A 298 10.78 -18.34 9.46
N THR A 299 9.92 -19.32 9.66
CA THR A 299 9.92 -20.58 8.89
C THR A 299 9.47 -20.36 7.45
N LEU A 300 8.31 -19.71 7.27
CA LEU A 300 7.64 -19.60 5.97
C LEU A 300 8.04 -18.36 5.16
N ALA A 301 8.57 -17.32 5.81
CA ALA A 301 8.89 -16.05 5.14
C ALA A 301 10.32 -15.54 5.44
N LYS A 302 11.11 -16.26 6.24
CA LYS A 302 12.45 -15.84 6.65
C LYS A 302 12.50 -14.49 7.34
N THR A 303 11.42 -14.09 8.03
CA THR A 303 11.26 -12.75 8.58
C THR A 303 11.24 -12.81 10.11
N PRO A 304 12.35 -12.41 10.78
CA PRO A 304 12.38 -12.25 12.22
C PRO A 304 11.56 -11.03 12.66
N TRP A 305 11.10 -11.00 13.91
CA TRP A 305 10.39 -9.85 14.53
C TRP A 305 9.15 -9.39 13.76
N TYR A 306 8.59 -10.28 12.91
CA TYR A 306 7.44 -9.95 12.06
C TYR A 306 6.24 -9.51 12.90
N TRP A 307 5.86 -10.35 13.88
CA TRP A 307 4.70 -10.12 14.71
C TRP A 307 4.78 -8.79 15.45
N GLU A 308 5.85 -8.55 16.16
CA GLU A 308 6.08 -7.35 16.97
C GLU A 308 6.13 -6.09 16.08
N THR A 309 6.71 -6.20 14.91
CA THR A 309 6.82 -5.08 13.97
C THR A 309 5.47 -4.73 13.36
N VAL A 310 4.79 -5.72 12.79
CA VAL A 310 3.57 -5.47 12.02
C VAL A 310 2.42 -5.08 12.94
N THR A 311 2.26 -5.75 14.09
CA THR A 311 1.22 -5.40 15.07
C THR A 311 1.43 -4.00 15.64
N ARG A 312 2.67 -3.62 16.00
CA ARG A 312 3.00 -2.25 16.41
C ARG A 312 2.60 -1.24 15.32
N ASN A 313 2.95 -1.49 14.06
CA ASN A 313 2.68 -0.58 12.97
C ASN A 313 1.17 -0.45 12.68
N VAL A 314 0.41 -1.55 12.75
CA VAL A 314 -1.06 -1.52 12.61
C VAL A 314 -1.72 -0.81 13.78
N ALA A 315 -1.29 -1.06 15.03
CA ALA A 315 -1.80 -0.34 16.20
C ALA A 315 -1.59 1.18 16.07
N ARG A 316 -0.43 1.58 15.50
CA ARG A 316 -0.09 2.97 15.25
C ARG A 316 -1.05 3.65 14.26
N LEU A 317 -1.58 2.93 13.25
CA LEU A 317 -2.58 3.49 12.34
C LEU A 317 -3.86 3.90 13.08
N LYS A 318 -4.33 3.05 14.01
CA LYS A 318 -5.48 3.37 14.87
C LYS A 318 -5.21 4.60 15.76
N GLU A 319 -4.04 4.63 16.42
CA GLU A 319 -3.63 5.77 17.25
C GLU A 319 -3.60 7.08 16.45
N TRP A 320 -3.24 7.01 15.19
CA TRP A 320 -3.15 8.16 14.28
C TRP A 320 -4.49 8.56 13.65
N GLY A 321 -5.53 7.74 13.79
CA GLY A 321 -6.83 7.97 13.14
C GLY A 321 -6.79 7.82 11.62
N GLU A 322 -5.92 6.93 11.11
CA GLU A 322 -5.75 6.66 9.69
C GLU A 322 -6.85 5.74 9.14
N ASP A 323 -7.17 5.90 7.86
CA ASP A 323 -8.04 4.97 7.14
C ASP A 323 -7.26 3.72 6.73
N PHE A 324 -7.69 2.53 7.15
CA PHE A 324 -7.00 1.29 6.81
C PHE A 324 -7.92 0.06 6.80
N THR A 325 -7.51 -0.95 6.01
CA THR A 325 -8.16 -2.27 5.96
C THR A 325 -7.11 -3.35 6.14
N ILE A 326 -7.30 -4.27 7.07
CA ILE A 326 -6.35 -5.35 7.32
C ILE A 326 -6.64 -6.52 6.39
N ARG A 327 -5.59 -7.09 5.78
CA ARG A 327 -5.64 -8.37 5.07
C ARG A 327 -5.03 -9.49 5.89
N HIS A 328 -5.77 -10.57 6.04
CA HIS A 328 -5.27 -11.82 6.62
C HIS A 328 -5.52 -12.97 5.66
N LEU A 329 -4.45 -13.63 5.20
CA LEU A 329 -4.54 -14.81 4.33
C LEU A 329 -4.59 -16.07 5.19
N VAL A 330 -5.70 -16.81 5.13
CA VAL A 330 -5.82 -18.11 5.81
C VAL A 330 -4.93 -19.14 5.10
N MET A 331 -3.98 -19.70 5.82
CA MET A 331 -3.05 -20.70 5.31
C MET A 331 -3.38 -22.10 5.83
N PRO A 332 -3.21 -23.16 5.00
CA PRO A 332 -3.43 -24.53 5.44
C PRO A 332 -2.52 -24.88 6.62
N ASN A 333 -3.06 -25.61 7.61
CA ASN A 333 -2.38 -26.02 8.85
C ASN A 333 -1.94 -24.88 9.79
N HIS A 334 -2.29 -23.61 9.48
CA HIS A 334 -1.86 -22.43 10.27
C HIS A 334 -3.03 -21.67 10.91
N VAL A 335 -4.22 -22.28 11.02
CA VAL A 335 -5.38 -21.62 11.65
C VAL A 335 -5.10 -21.34 13.12
N GLU A 336 -4.64 -22.32 13.88
CA GLU A 336 -4.42 -22.18 15.33
C GLU A 336 -3.21 -21.30 15.68
N CYS A 337 -2.11 -21.44 14.92
CA CYS A 337 -0.87 -20.72 15.24
C CYS A 337 -0.75 -19.35 14.58
N CYS A 338 -1.53 -19.04 13.54
CA CYS A 338 -1.51 -17.76 12.85
C CYS A 338 -2.89 -17.08 12.84
N THR A 339 -3.93 -17.73 12.28
CA THR A 339 -5.24 -17.07 12.10
C THR A 339 -5.88 -16.68 13.44
N TYR A 340 -6.00 -17.59 14.39
CA TYR A 340 -6.61 -17.29 15.67
C TYR A 340 -5.88 -16.20 16.46
N PRO A 341 -4.55 -16.24 16.61
CA PRO A 341 -3.82 -15.15 17.26
C PRO A 341 -3.99 -13.81 16.55
N VAL A 342 -3.98 -13.79 15.22
CA VAL A 342 -4.19 -12.56 14.42
C VAL A 342 -5.58 -12.00 14.68
N LEU A 343 -6.65 -12.81 14.58
CA LEU A 343 -8.02 -12.35 14.79
C LEU A 343 -8.26 -11.88 16.23
N ASN A 344 -7.70 -12.59 17.21
CA ASN A 344 -7.76 -12.18 18.62
C ASN A 344 -7.09 -10.82 18.83
N TRP A 345 -5.89 -10.63 18.27
CA TRP A 345 -5.16 -9.37 18.35
C TRP A 345 -5.93 -8.22 17.70
N ILE A 346 -6.54 -8.44 16.53
CA ILE A 346 -7.38 -7.44 15.85
C ILE A 346 -8.56 -7.04 16.75
N ALA A 347 -9.26 -8.01 17.33
CA ALA A 347 -10.40 -7.76 18.23
C ALA A 347 -10.02 -6.95 19.46
N GLU A 348 -8.83 -7.20 20.01
CA GLU A 348 -8.35 -6.50 21.22
C GLU A 348 -7.85 -5.09 20.91
N HIS A 349 -7.09 -4.90 19.80
CA HIS A 349 -6.35 -3.66 19.57
C HIS A 349 -7.00 -2.73 18.54
N VAL A 350 -7.65 -3.27 17.50
CA VAL A 350 -8.23 -2.50 16.39
C VAL A 350 -9.64 -3.01 15.98
N PRO A 351 -10.59 -3.16 16.93
CA PRO A 351 -11.87 -3.87 16.73
C PRO A 351 -12.80 -3.24 15.67
N THR A 352 -12.58 -1.98 15.32
CA THR A 352 -13.41 -1.26 14.35
C THR A 352 -12.87 -1.34 12.92
N ALA A 353 -11.64 -1.82 12.73
CA ALA A 353 -11.01 -1.89 11.42
C ALA A 353 -11.74 -2.90 10.52
N PRO A 354 -12.02 -2.57 9.25
CA PRO A 354 -12.42 -3.57 8.26
C PRO A 354 -11.31 -4.61 8.07
N VAL A 355 -11.71 -5.88 7.98
CA VAL A 355 -10.77 -7.00 7.82
C VAL A 355 -11.16 -7.84 6.62
N ASN A 356 -10.23 -8.13 5.74
CA ASN A 356 -10.40 -9.14 4.69
C ASN A 356 -9.73 -10.45 5.12
N ILE A 357 -10.54 -11.47 5.44
CA ILE A 357 -10.09 -12.81 5.78
C ILE A 357 -10.09 -13.64 4.50
N MET A 358 -8.96 -13.61 3.80
CA MET A 358 -8.81 -14.11 2.44
C MET A 358 -8.75 -15.64 2.39
N ALA A 359 -9.64 -16.24 1.58
CA ALA A 359 -9.73 -17.67 1.33
C ALA A 359 -8.93 -18.13 0.08
N GLN A 360 -8.23 -17.21 -0.55
CA GLN A 360 -7.62 -17.41 -1.88
C GLN A 360 -6.23 -18.07 -1.86
N PHE A 361 -5.83 -18.64 -0.72
CA PHE A 361 -4.55 -19.34 -0.66
C PHE A 361 -4.50 -20.50 -1.66
N HIS A 362 -3.45 -20.52 -2.45
CA HIS A 362 -3.02 -21.67 -3.21
C HIS A 362 -1.49 -21.79 -3.12
N PRO A 363 -0.94 -23.01 -3.24
CA PRO A 363 0.50 -23.20 -3.20
C PRO A 363 1.14 -22.56 -4.43
N ASP A 364 2.13 -21.68 -4.17
CA ASP A 364 2.91 -21.00 -5.19
C ASP A 364 4.38 -20.97 -4.82
N ASN A 365 5.21 -20.53 -5.73
CA ASN A 365 6.64 -20.27 -5.52
C ASN A 365 7.36 -21.51 -4.95
N PHE A 366 7.84 -21.46 -3.69
CA PHE A 366 8.60 -22.54 -3.07
C PHE A 366 7.74 -23.64 -2.44
N CYS A 367 6.45 -23.46 -2.33
CA CYS A 367 5.52 -24.47 -1.80
C CYS A 367 4.62 -25.09 -2.88
N ASP A 368 4.77 -24.73 -4.15
CA ASP A 368 4.07 -25.37 -5.26
C ASP A 368 4.79 -26.67 -5.69
N PRO A 369 4.18 -27.86 -5.48
CA PRO A 369 4.79 -29.14 -5.90
C PRO A 369 5.02 -29.25 -7.41
N GLY A 370 4.30 -28.48 -8.23
CA GLY A 370 4.47 -28.42 -9.69
C GLY A 370 5.59 -27.49 -10.15
N SER A 371 6.16 -26.71 -9.25
CA SER A 371 7.20 -25.73 -9.56
C SER A 371 8.62 -26.31 -9.43
N ALA A 372 9.51 -25.96 -10.36
CA ALA A 372 10.95 -26.25 -10.22
C ALA A 372 11.59 -25.57 -8.99
N LYS A 373 10.92 -24.57 -8.39
CA LYS A 373 11.34 -23.89 -7.17
C LYS A 373 10.91 -24.61 -5.89
N TYR A 374 10.10 -25.66 -5.97
CA TYR A 374 9.57 -26.39 -4.81
C TYR A 374 10.65 -26.82 -3.82
N ARG A 375 10.29 -26.80 -2.54
CA ARG A 375 11.15 -27.26 -1.43
C ARG A 375 10.31 -28.07 -0.44
N ASP A 376 10.68 -29.35 -0.21
CA ASP A 376 9.97 -30.30 0.67
C ASP A 376 9.69 -29.77 2.08
N LYS A 377 10.54 -28.91 2.61
CA LYS A 377 10.34 -28.30 3.92
C LYS A 377 9.09 -27.42 4.04
N TYR A 378 8.43 -27.10 2.91
CA TYR A 378 7.18 -26.34 2.84
C TYR A 378 5.98 -27.24 2.48
N ALA A 379 6.15 -28.58 2.54
CA ALA A 379 5.10 -29.53 2.21
C ALA A 379 3.81 -29.33 3.04
N GLU A 380 3.93 -28.83 4.28
CA GLU A 380 2.78 -28.55 5.15
C GLU A 380 1.79 -27.53 4.57
N ILE A 381 2.27 -26.62 3.71
CA ILE A 381 1.43 -25.62 3.02
C ILE A 381 1.32 -25.86 1.51
N ALA A 382 1.71 -27.03 1.03
CA ALA A 382 1.69 -27.40 -0.40
C ALA A 382 0.30 -27.87 -0.89
N ARG A 383 -0.78 -27.32 -0.32
CA ARG A 383 -2.18 -27.59 -0.67
C ARG A 383 -3.03 -26.32 -0.49
N ARG A 384 -4.23 -26.33 -1.04
CA ARG A 384 -5.22 -25.28 -0.73
C ARG A 384 -5.75 -25.45 0.68
N THR A 385 -6.28 -24.35 1.24
CA THR A 385 -7.06 -24.39 2.48
C THR A 385 -8.32 -25.23 2.29
N THR A 386 -8.68 -25.98 3.33
CA THR A 386 -9.91 -26.77 3.35
C THR A 386 -11.11 -25.92 3.75
N PRO A 387 -12.34 -26.31 3.40
CA PRO A 387 -13.56 -25.66 3.91
C PRO A 387 -13.62 -25.62 5.45
N LEU A 388 -13.09 -26.62 6.15
CA LEU A 388 -13.04 -26.64 7.61
C LEU A 388 -12.14 -25.53 8.17
N GLU A 389 -10.94 -25.35 7.60
CA GLU A 389 -10.01 -24.29 8.01
C GLU A 389 -10.60 -22.90 7.76
N LEU A 390 -11.27 -22.70 6.62
CA LEU A 390 -11.94 -21.43 6.31
C LEU A 390 -13.13 -21.17 7.23
N ASN A 391 -14.00 -22.16 7.42
CA ASN A 391 -15.16 -22.01 8.30
C ASN A 391 -14.75 -21.75 9.76
N ALA A 392 -13.71 -22.42 10.25
CA ALA A 392 -13.15 -22.19 11.58
C ALA A 392 -12.64 -20.73 11.72
N SER A 393 -11.96 -20.22 10.70
CA SER A 393 -11.46 -18.84 10.66
C SER A 393 -12.60 -17.80 10.71
N TRP A 394 -13.63 -17.99 9.87
CA TRP A 394 -14.77 -17.08 9.80
C TRP A 394 -15.66 -17.17 11.06
N SER A 395 -15.86 -18.38 11.61
CA SER A 395 -16.59 -18.57 12.86
C SER A 395 -15.89 -17.83 14.00
N ARG A 396 -14.57 -17.97 14.08
CA ARG A 396 -13.78 -17.22 15.08
C ARG A 396 -13.91 -15.70 14.93
N ALA A 397 -13.89 -15.19 13.71
CA ALA A 397 -14.06 -13.77 13.45
C ALA A 397 -15.46 -13.26 13.88
N ARG A 398 -16.53 -14.07 13.67
CA ARG A 398 -17.88 -13.74 14.13
C ARG A 398 -17.98 -13.74 15.66
N GLU A 399 -17.42 -14.76 16.33
CA GLU A 399 -17.36 -14.82 17.79
C GLU A 399 -16.72 -13.58 18.38
N LEU A 400 -15.70 -13.06 17.74
CA LEU A 400 -14.96 -11.87 18.15
C LEU A 400 -15.63 -10.55 17.72
N GLY A 401 -16.71 -10.59 16.95
CA GLY A 401 -17.42 -9.40 16.46
C GLY A 401 -16.66 -8.57 15.44
N LEU A 402 -15.69 -9.15 14.72
CA LEU A 402 -14.88 -8.46 13.72
C LEU A 402 -15.69 -7.97 12.53
N LYS A 403 -15.25 -6.89 11.90
CA LYS A 403 -15.86 -6.25 10.73
C LYS A 403 -15.26 -6.83 9.44
N PHE A 404 -15.67 -8.01 9.05
CA PHE A 404 -15.04 -8.75 7.94
C PHE A 404 -15.98 -9.22 6.83
N GLU A 405 -17.28 -9.35 7.10
CA GLU A 405 -18.19 -10.05 6.17
C GLU A 405 -18.29 -9.34 4.82
N MET A 406 -18.44 -8.02 4.82
CA MET A 406 -18.54 -7.25 3.59
C MET A 406 -17.23 -7.33 2.78
N THR A 407 -16.07 -7.16 3.42
CA THR A 407 -14.78 -7.22 2.74
C THR A 407 -14.42 -8.62 2.25
N THR A 408 -14.75 -9.66 3.03
CA THR A 408 -14.38 -11.04 2.71
C THR A 408 -15.29 -11.67 1.66
N PHE A 409 -16.60 -11.31 1.67
CA PHE A 409 -17.61 -11.98 0.84
C PHE A 409 -18.19 -11.10 -0.27
N GLU A 410 -17.72 -9.88 -0.45
CA GLU A 410 -18.23 -8.96 -1.48
C GLU A 410 -18.24 -9.56 -2.89
N ARG A 411 -17.23 -10.39 -3.22
CA ARG A 411 -17.12 -11.07 -4.52
C ARG A 411 -18.15 -12.18 -4.74
N ARG A 412 -18.91 -12.54 -3.71
CA ARG A 412 -19.99 -13.54 -3.80
C ARG A 412 -21.35 -12.91 -3.98
N ASP A 413 -21.44 -11.56 -3.92
CA ASP A 413 -22.67 -10.85 -4.24
C ASP A 413 -23.02 -11.06 -5.73
N PRO A 414 -24.23 -11.57 -6.07
CA PRO A 414 -24.66 -11.80 -7.45
C PRO A 414 -24.56 -10.55 -8.35
N PHE A 415 -24.78 -9.35 -7.81
CA PHE A 415 -24.64 -8.10 -8.55
C PHE A 415 -23.19 -7.77 -8.88
N THR A 416 -22.26 -8.04 -7.96
CA THR A 416 -20.83 -7.90 -8.20
C THR A 416 -20.33 -8.92 -9.22
N MET A 417 -20.85 -10.16 -9.17
CA MET A 417 -20.54 -11.21 -10.14
C MET A 417 -21.09 -10.88 -11.53
N ALA A 418 -22.31 -10.37 -11.62
CA ALA A 418 -22.91 -9.94 -12.88
C ALA A 418 -22.11 -8.80 -13.54
N ALA A 419 -21.68 -7.82 -12.75
CA ALA A 419 -20.83 -6.72 -13.22
C ALA A 419 -19.42 -7.16 -13.65
N MET A 420 -18.90 -8.24 -13.04
CA MET A 420 -17.56 -8.80 -13.37
C MET A 420 -17.57 -9.66 -14.63
N PHE A 421 -18.66 -10.34 -14.93
CA PHE A 421 -18.74 -11.33 -16.01
C PHE A 421 -19.69 -10.95 -17.15
N GLY A 422 -20.27 -9.75 -17.10
CA GLY A 422 -21.12 -9.24 -18.20
C GLY A 422 -22.40 -10.04 -18.43
N VAL A 423 -22.98 -10.65 -17.38
CA VAL A 423 -24.22 -11.45 -17.46
C VAL A 423 -25.36 -10.72 -16.79
#